data_bb267ab8450007b15bb4951d9f7c2a91
#
_entry.id   bb267ab8450007b15bb4951d9f7c2a91
#
_cell.length_a   1.000
_cell.length_b   1.000
_cell.length_c   1.000
_cell.angle_alpha   90.00
_cell.angle_beta   90.00
_cell.angle_gamma   90.00
#
_symmetry.space_group_name_H-M   'P 1'
#
loop_
_entity.id
_entity.type
_entity.pdbx_description
1 polymer ?
#
loop_
_entity_poly.entity_id
_entity_poly.type
_entity_poly.pdbx_seq_one_letter_code
_entity_poly.pdbx_strand_id
1 'polypeptide(L)'
;MTVFAVSFAIYTLLIVVVGVLAGRGASRDQESYFLGGRTLGPWVAALSAGASSESGWLTLGLVGWAFTSGVSAYWILPGVLLGYLFNWTVLAGRLRSESERLGAITIPDFLSFRFGESSGNGSGSLPIVRLLSVMVILVAMWMYVGAQFAAAGKAFEAAFGMDYLAGVGLGAAIVLLYTVIGGFRAACWTDFIQALVMILALVVFPLWMLLDAGGVGFIQESLAEVDDGKLLGFWPEKTGMAFLGFLFGSGALGINFGYPGQPHVLVRFLALRNRRDAIAGTVISITWGALVLAGAVTLGLLARSYTATEAAWTAGMSAELAAGASDSGQTALVLSANALLPGMLSGVVLAAVLAAICSTADSQLVVAASAAANDIYSRLIRPGRSSSLVNRVTVLILGVGAIGLVFDPDLNLFSFVLVYGWAILGAGFGPQVLLALYWKGATRAGAIAGIVTGFVMALGWKMSYDEEATGVELYNLPVAFVAALVVNVLVSLATRRNEA
;
A
#
# COMPACT_ATOMS: atom_id res chain seq x y z
N MET A 1 -27.56 9.08 -12.22
CA MET A 1 -26.23 9.51 -12.73
C MET A 1 -25.83 10.91 -12.29
N THR A 2 -26.63 11.95 -12.44
CA THR A 2 -26.25 13.34 -12.07
C THR A 2 -25.91 13.53 -10.58
N VAL A 3 -26.71 13.00 -9.66
CA VAL A 3 -26.50 13.16 -8.20
C VAL A 3 -25.26 12.38 -7.74
N PHE A 4 -25.05 11.19 -8.26
CA PHE A 4 -23.86 10.36 -8.03
C PHE A 4 -22.57 11.10 -8.49
N ALA A 5 -22.55 11.64 -9.71
CA ALA A 5 -21.43 12.39 -10.22
C ALA A 5 -21.16 13.70 -9.43
N VAL A 6 -22.20 14.33 -8.88
CA VAL A 6 -22.07 15.54 -8.06
C VAL A 6 -21.36 15.23 -6.74
N SER A 7 -21.75 14.18 -6.00
CA SER A 7 -21.09 13.81 -4.74
C SER A 7 -19.61 13.46 -4.97
N PHE A 8 -19.30 12.75 -6.04
CA PHE A 8 -17.93 12.45 -6.45
C PHE A 8 -17.13 13.72 -6.80
N ALA A 9 -17.73 14.66 -7.56
CA ALA A 9 -17.08 15.93 -7.90
C ALA A 9 -16.81 16.79 -6.66
N ILE A 10 -17.74 16.82 -5.69
CA ILE A 10 -17.55 17.53 -4.42
C ILE A 10 -16.35 16.95 -3.66
N TYR A 11 -16.26 15.61 -3.57
CA TYR A 11 -15.11 14.96 -2.93
C TYR A 11 -13.81 15.31 -3.62
N THR A 12 -13.73 15.21 -4.95
CA THR A 12 -12.52 15.52 -5.72
C THR A 12 -12.09 16.97 -5.51
N LEU A 13 -13.04 17.92 -5.53
CA LEU A 13 -12.78 19.32 -5.26
C LEU A 13 -12.25 19.53 -3.83
N LEU A 14 -12.86 18.87 -2.82
CA LEU A 14 -12.42 18.93 -1.43
C LEU A 14 -10.95 18.50 -1.29
N ILE A 15 -10.58 17.36 -1.88
CA ILE A 15 -9.20 16.85 -1.82
C ILE A 15 -8.21 17.81 -2.49
N VAL A 16 -8.55 18.36 -3.66
CA VAL A 16 -7.70 19.35 -4.33
C VAL A 16 -7.53 20.61 -3.47
N VAL A 17 -8.61 21.12 -2.89
CA VAL A 17 -8.56 22.30 -2.00
C VAL A 17 -7.70 22.04 -0.77
N VAL A 18 -7.90 20.89 -0.09
CA VAL A 18 -7.10 20.49 1.08
C VAL A 18 -5.62 20.36 0.69
N GLY A 19 -5.33 19.69 -0.42
CA GLY A 19 -3.96 19.52 -0.93
C GLY A 19 -3.27 20.85 -1.20
N VAL A 20 -3.94 21.78 -1.88
CA VAL A 20 -3.41 23.13 -2.17
C VAL A 20 -3.20 23.94 -0.89
N LEU A 21 -4.16 23.93 0.04
CA LEU A 21 -4.05 24.67 1.30
C LEU A 21 -2.93 24.10 2.20
N ALA A 22 -2.83 22.79 2.34
CA ALA A 22 -1.81 22.13 3.14
C ALA A 22 -0.41 22.25 2.53
N GLY A 23 -0.31 22.31 1.20
CA GLY A 23 0.95 22.50 0.46
C GLY A 23 1.50 23.92 0.52
N ARG A 24 0.74 24.92 1.01
CA ARG A 24 1.23 26.29 1.14
C ARG A 24 2.40 26.35 2.14
N GLY A 25 3.57 26.77 1.65
CA GLY A 25 4.81 26.88 2.45
C GLY A 25 5.72 25.67 2.39
N ALA A 26 5.37 24.59 1.66
CA ALA A 26 6.22 23.42 1.47
C ALA A 26 7.51 23.73 0.65
N SER A 27 7.56 24.84 -0.05
CA SER A 27 8.65 25.19 -0.98
C SER A 27 9.87 25.87 -0.34
N ARG A 28 9.97 25.94 1.00
CA ARG A 28 11.04 26.69 1.67
C ARG A 28 12.40 25.99 1.60
N ASP A 29 12.42 24.69 1.84
CA ASP A 29 13.62 23.86 1.80
C ASP A 29 13.25 22.38 1.52
N GLN A 30 14.27 21.50 1.35
CA GLN A 30 14.04 20.09 1.04
C GLN A 30 13.36 19.33 2.18
N GLU A 31 13.70 19.61 3.43
CA GLU A 31 13.08 18.95 4.59
C GLU A 31 11.60 19.33 4.71
N SER A 32 11.27 20.59 4.49
CA SER A 32 9.87 21.05 4.46
C SER A 32 9.09 20.42 3.33
N TYR A 33 9.70 20.24 2.16
CA TYR A 33 9.02 19.64 0.99
C TYR A 33 8.82 18.13 1.13
N PHE A 34 9.84 17.38 1.59
CA PHE A 34 9.80 15.90 1.63
C PHE A 34 9.39 15.31 2.97
N LEU A 35 9.47 16.07 4.07
CA LEU A 35 9.08 15.63 5.42
C LEU A 35 8.09 16.56 6.12
N GLY A 36 7.61 17.63 5.45
CA GLY A 36 6.74 18.59 6.09
C GLY A 36 7.36 19.29 7.31
N GLY A 37 8.71 19.40 7.35
CA GLY A 37 9.46 19.98 8.46
C GLY A 37 9.39 19.14 9.75
N ARG A 38 9.11 17.85 9.66
CA ARG A 38 8.96 16.91 10.79
C ARG A 38 7.95 17.38 11.84
N THR A 39 6.78 17.82 11.38
CA THR A 39 5.74 18.40 12.23
C THR A 39 4.48 17.55 12.36
N LEU A 40 4.48 16.33 11.81
CA LEU A 40 3.29 15.47 11.82
C LEU A 40 2.93 15.03 13.23
N GLY A 41 1.73 15.37 13.67
CA GLY A 41 1.13 14.82 14.88
C GLY A 41 0.64 13.37 14.68
N PRO A 42 0.32 12.64 15.76
CA PRO A 42 0.03 11.20 15.72
C PRO A 42 -1.18 10.86 14.87
N TRP A 43 -2.22 11.66 14.88
CA TRP A 43 -3.44 11.42 14.08
C TRP A 43 -3.18 11.48 12.57
N VAL A 44 -2.54 12.56 12.12
CA VAL A 44 -2.24 12.71 10.68
C VAL A 44 -1.23 11.66 10.23
N ALA A 45 -0.18 11.43 11.03
CA ALA A 45 0.83 10.43 10.71
C ALA A 45 0.25 9.01 10.65
N ALA A 46 -0.59 8.63 11.64
CA ALA A 46 -1.15 7.28 11.72
C ALA A 46 -2.17 7.00 10.61
N LEU A 47 -3.11 7.92 10.39
CA LEU A 47 -4.12 7.74 9.35
C LEU A 47 -3.53 7.88 7.95
N SER A 48 -2.57 8.79 7.74
CA SER A 48 -1.85 8.86 6.47
C SER A 48 -1.01 7.62 6.21
N ALA A 49 -0.29 7.08 7.20
CA ALA A 49 0.45 5.82 7.06
C ALA A 49 -0.49 4.64 6.74
N GLY A 50 -1.64 4.56 7.44
CA GLY A 50 -2.68 3.57 7.17
C GLY A 50 -3.25 3.72 5.77
N ALA A 51 -3.78 4.87 5.41
CA ALA A 51 -4.38 5.11 4.09
C ALA A 51 -3.40 4.88 2.94
N SER A 52 -2.10 5.19 3.14
CA SER A 52 -1.08 4.93 2.12
C SER A 52 -0.68 3.46 1.99
N SER A 53 -0.85 2.64 3.04
CA SER A 53 -0.62 1.20 2.98
C SER A 53 -1.85 0.44 2.49
N GLU A 54 -3.05 0.92 2.84
CA GLU A 54 -4.34 0.33 2.49
C GLU A 54 -4.89 0.98 1.20
N SER A 55 -4.38 0.55 0.08
CA SER A 55 -4.62 1.08 -1.27
C SER A 55 -5.88 0.50 -1.95
N GLY A 56 -5.94 0.59 -3.27
CA GLY A 56 -6.95 -0.12 -4.08
C GLY A 56 -6.99 -1.62 -3.83
N TRP A 57 -5.90 -2.23 -3.33
CA TRP A 57 -5.93 -3.64 -2.93
C TRP A 57 -6.90 -3.90 -1.77
N LEU A 58 -7.09 -2.96 -0.84
CA LEU A 58 -8.04 -3.11 0.25
C LEU A 58 -9.49 -3.02 -0.25
N THR A 59 -9.79 -1.98 -1.03
CA THR A 59 -11.18 -1.67 -1.42
C THR A 59 -11.70 -2.56 -2.54
N LEU A 60 -10.84 -3.04 -3.40
CA LEU A 60 -11.18 -3.92 -4.52
C LEU A 60 -10.57 -5.32 -4.34
N GLY A 61 -9.26 -5.40 -4.13
CA GLY A 61 -8.56 -6.67 -4.04
C GLY A 61 -8.98 -7.53 -2.85
N LEU A 62 -8.99 -6.98 -1.62
CA LEU A 62 -9.37 -7.72 -0.41
C LEU A 62 -10.87 -8.03 -0.38
N VAL A 63 -11.71 -7.11 -0.82
CA VAL A 63 -13.16 -7.36 -0.97
C VAL A 63 -13.39 -8.52 -1.93
N GLY A 64 -12.73 -8.52 -3.09
CA GLY A 64 -12.80 -9.61 -4.07
C GLY A 64 -12.24 -10.92 -3.54
N TRP A 65 -11.12 -10.87 -2.82
CA TRP A 65 -10.57 -12.07 -2.21
C TRP A 65 -11.49 -12.65 -1.13
N ALA A 66 -12.12 -11.82 -0.30
CA ALA A 66 -13.12 -12.27 0.67
C ALA A 66 -14.37 -12.85 -0.01
N PHE A 67 -14.79 -12.28 -1.14
CA PHE A 67 -15.89 -12.79 -1.97
C PHE A 67 -15.61 -14.22 -2.47
N THR A 68 -14.37 -14.53 -2.85
CA THR A 68 -13.98 -15.83 -3.40
C THR A 68 -13.52 -16.84 -2.34
N SER A 69 -12.88 -16.38 -1.26
CA SER A 69 -12.24 -17.24 -0.25
C SER A 69 -13.08 -17.40 1.02
N GLY A 70 -14.17 -16.66 1.16
CA GLY A 70 -15.07 -16.77 2.29
C GLY A 70 -14.47 -16.26 3.62
N VAL A 71 -14.91 -16.86 4.72
CA VAL A 71 -14.56 -16.47 6.11
C VAL A 71 -13.05 -16.56 6.39
N SER A 72 -12.33 -17.44 5.68
CA SER A 72 -10.86 -17.55 5.81
C SER A 72 -10.12 -16.26 5.47
N ALA A 73 -10.72 -15.34 4.72
CA ALA A 73 -10.14 -14.03 4.40
C ALA A 73 -9.88 -13.16 5.66
N TYR A 74 -10.53 -13.45 6.80
CA TYR A 74 -10.21 -12.76 8.06
C TYR A 74 -8.78 -12.99 8.56
N TRP A 75 -8.06 -13.98 8.05
CA TRP A 75 -6.65 -14.20 8.38
C TRP A 75 -5.73 -13.06 7.94
N ILE A 76 -6.16 -12.18 7.04
CA ILE A 76 -5.42 -10.97 6.67
C ILE A 76 -5.25 -10.01 7.86
N LEU A 77 -6.26 -9.95 8.77
CA LEU A 77 -6.24 -9.01 9.89
C LEU A 77 -5.02 -9.20 10.81
N PRO A 78 -4.75 -10.41 11.35
CA PRO A 78 -3.56 -10.60 12.18
C PRO A 78 -2.28 -10.27 11.41
N GLY A 79 -2.18 -10.59 10.13
CA GLY A 79 -1.01 -10.26 9.30
C GLY A 79 -0.75 -8.76 9.23
N VAL A 80 -1.75 -7.99 8.85
CA VAL A 80 -1.64 -6.53 8.72
C VAL A 80 -1.45 -5.85 10.09
N LEU A 81 -2.27 -6.21 11.08
CA LEU A 81 -2.22 -5.57 12.41
C LEU A 81 -0.92 -5.83 13.15
N LEU A 82 -0.32 -7.02 12.99
CA LEU A 82 1.03 -7.29 13.49
C LEU A 82 2.09 -6.44 12.79
N GLY A 83 1.93 -6.19 11.49
CA GLY A 83 2.80 -5.28 10.74
C GLY A 83 2.70 -3.84 11.25
N TYR A 84 1.48 -3.35 11.51
CA TYR A 84 1.26 -2.04 12.12
C TYR A 84 1.88 -1.97 13.51
N LEU A 85 1.57 -2.94 14.36
CA LEU A 85 2.12 -3.01 15.71
C LEU A 85 3.64 -2.95 15.70
N PHE A 86 4.27 -3.77 14.86
CA PHE A 86 5.71 -3.81 14.71
C PHE A 86 6.28 -2.46 14.24
N ASN A 87 5.74 -1.87 13.19
CA ASN A 87 6.20 -0.61 12.65
C ASN A 87 6.12 0.52 13.67
N TRP A 88 4.98 0.66 14.34
CA TRP A 88 4.77 1.76 15.30
C TRP A 88 5.54 1.58 16.61
N THR A 89 5.64 0.35 17.13
CA THR A 89 6.31 0.10 18.42
C THR A 89 7.82 -0.10 18.28
N VAL A 90 8.25 -0.78 17.23
CA VAL A 90 9.67 -1.12 17.03
C VAL A 90 10.36 -0.07 16.18
N LEU A 91 9.82 0.29 15.01
CA LEU A 91 10.56 1.12 14.05
C LEU A 91 10.37 2.63 14.26
N ALA A 92 9.12 3.11 14.38
CA ALA A 92 8.78 4.52 14.24
C ALA A 92 9.62 5.44 15.14
N GLY A 93 9.69 5.14 16.43
CA GLY A 93 10.42 5.99 17.37
C GLY A 93 11.94 6.01 17.17
N ARG A 94 12.54 4.87 16.79
CA ARG A 94 13.99 4.80 16.50
C ARG A 94 14.34 5.42 15.16
N LEU A 95 13.56 5.11 14.14
CA LEU A 95 13.77 5.66 12.80
C LEU A 95 13.64 7.19 12.82
N ARG A 96 12.66 7.73 13.56
CA ARG A 96 12.53 9.18 13.79
C ARG A 96 13.81 9.79 14.38
N SER A 97 14.31 9.21 15.46
CA SER A 97 15.48 9.74 16.17
C SER A 97 16.78 9.60 15.36
N GLU A 98 17.00 8.43 14.73
CA GLU A 98 18.22 8.18 13.97
C GLU A 98 18.25 8.96 12.66
N SER A 99 17.10 9.10 11.97
CA SER A 99 17.04 9.92 10.74
C SER A 99 17.32 11.40 11.02
N GLU A 100 16.84 11.93 12.16
CA GLU A 100 17.15 13.29 12.58
C GLU A 100 18.63 13.47 12.91
N ARG A 101 19.21 12.53 13.69
CA ARG A 101 20.63 12.53 14.04
C ARG A 101 21.55 12.51 12.82
N LEU A 102 21.17 11.77 11.78
CA LEU A 102 21.92 11.64 10.54
C LEU A 102 21.62 12.75 9.51
N GLY A 103 20.60 13.59 9.74
CA GLY A 103 20.13 14.55 8.76
C GLY A 103 19.52 13.90 7.50
N ALA A 104 19.03 12.67 7.64
CA ALA A 104 18.44 11.91 6.54
C ALA A 104 16.98 12.33 6.33
N ILE A 105 16.61 12.63 5.07
CA ILE A 105 15.25 13.02 4.70
C ILE A 105 14.51 11.96 3.87
N THR A 106 15.22 10.94 3.40
CA THR A 106 14.67 9.79 2.66
C THR A 106 15.19 8.48 3.25
N ILE A 107 14.58 7.35 2.88
CA ILE A 107 15.10 6.03 3.27
C ILE A 107 16.45 5.72 2.60
N PRO A 108 16.68 6.03 1.29
CA PRO A 108 18.02 5.94 0.71
C PRO A 108 19.07 6.80 1.43
N ASP A 109 18.72 8.03 1.83
CA ASP A 109 19.62 8.89 2.65
C ASP A 109 19.98 8.20 3.97
N PHE A 110 18.96 7.69 4.68
CA PHE A 110 19.13 7.03 5.97
C PHE A 110 20.09 5.82 5.87
N LEU A 111 19.85 4.93 4.91
CA LEU A 111 20.70 3.75 4.70
C LEU A 111 22.10 4.15 4.26
N SER A 112 22.24 5.05 3.30
CA SER A 112 23.51 5.56 2.80
C SER A 112 24.36 6.15 3.93
N PHE A 113 23.81 7.07 4.73
CA PHE A 113 24.53 7.69 5.84
C PHE A 113 24.84 6.69 6.96
N ARG A 114 23.92 5.78 7.27
CA ARG A 114 24.14 4.74 8.31
C ARG A 114 25.28 3.78 7.94
N PHE A 115 25.47 3.52 6.65
CA PHE A 115 26.54 2.64 6.14
C PHE A 115 27.77 3.40 5.62
N GLY A 116 27.97 4.66 6.05
CA GLY A 116 29.19 5.42 5.85
C GLY A 116 29.40 5.97 4.44
N GLU A 117 28.36 6.06 3.62
CA GLU A 117 28.45 6.75 2.34
C GLU A 117 28.29 8.27 2.54
N SER A 118 29.38 9.00 2.44
CA SER A 118 29.39 10.47 2.59
C SER A 118 28.66 11.17 1.44
N SER A 119 27.97 12.28 1.76
CA SER A 119 27.39 13.17 0.76
C SER A 119 28.52 14.02 0.13
N GLY A 120 28.98 13.67 -1.05
CA GLY A 120 29.76 14.54 -1.93
C GLY A 120 31.15 14.95 -1.44
N ASN A 121 32.11 14.96 -2.34
CA ASN A 121 33.44 15.62 -2.26
C ASN A 121 34.52 15.08 -1.30
N GLY A 122 34.59 13.78 -1.00
CA GLY A 122 35.74 13.36 -0.18
C GLY A 122 36.23 11.94 -0.34
N SER A 123 35.38 11.00 -0.55
CA SER A 123 35.77 9.62 -0.84
C SER A 123 35.39 9.26 -2.26
N GLY A 124 36.37 8.98 -3.13
CA GLY A 124 36.12 8.63 -4.53
C GLY A 124 35.33 7.33 -4.76
N SER A 125 34.57 6.86 -3.78
CA SER A 125 33.73 5.66 -3.86
C SER A 125 32.30 5.99 -4.24
N LEU A 126 31.75 5.26 -5.22
CA LEU A 126 30.36 5.38 -5.62
C LEU A 126 29.42 5.08 -4.45
N PRO A 127 28.34 5.85 -4.24
CA PRO A 127 27.35 5.61 -3.19
C PRO A 127 26.38 4.48 -3.59
N ILE A 128 26.86 3.24 -3.57
CA ILE A 128 26.16 2.07 -4.13
C ILE A 128 24.89 1.76 -3.35
N VAL A 129 24.90 1.89 -2.01
CA VAL A 129 23.68 1.67 -1.19
C VAL A 129 22.58 2.63 -1.60
N ARG A 130 22.92 3.91 -1.81
CA ARG A 130 21.98 4.93 -2.29
C ARG A 130 21.43 4.60 -3.66
N LEU A 131 22.30 4.30 -4.63
CA LEU A 131 21.91 4.02 -6.01
C LEU A 131 21.02 2.79 -6.12
N LEU A 132 21.36 1.70 -5.43
CA LEU A 132 20.54 0.50 -5.38
C LEU A 132 19.18 0.78 -4.69
N SER A 133 19.18 1.52 -3.59
CA SER A 133 17.95 1.90 -2.91
C SER A 133 17.01 2.70 -3.82
N VAL A 134 17.56 3.69 -4.55
CA VAL A 134 16.79 4.49 -5.52
C VAL A 134 16.24 3.60 -6.64
N MET A 135 17.07 2.73 -7.21
CA MET A 135 16.65 1.82 -8.27
C MET A 135 15.46 0.92 -7.81
N VAL A 136 15.57 0.31 -6.63
CA VAL A 136 14.50 -0.54 -6.08
C VAL A 136 13.22 0.26 -5.86
N ILE A 137 13.32 1.48 -5.30
CA ILE A 137 12.16 2.36 -5.11
C ILE A 137 11.51 2.69 -6.45
N LEU A 138 12.28 3.14 -7.44
CA LEU A 138 11.71 3.56 -8.72
C LEU A 138 10.99 2.40 -9.43
N VAL A 139 11.61 1.21 -9.46
CA VAL A 139 10.99 0.04 -10.10
C VAL A 139 9.73 -0.40 -9.37
N ALA A 140 9.80 -0.60 -8.05
CA ALA A 140 8.67 -1.10 -7.28
C ALA A 140 7.51 -0.10 -7.22
N MET A 141 7.80 1.20 -7.04
CA MET A 141 6.77 2.23 -7.01
C MET A 141 6.10 2.41 -8.38
N TRP A 142 6.86 2.26 -9.47
CA TRP A 142 6.30 2.32 -10.82
C TRP A 142 5.25 1.22 -11.04
N MET A 143 5.58 -0.02 -10.68
CA MET A 143 4.64 -1.16 -10.76
C MET A 143 3.44 -0.96 -9.84
N TYR A 144 3.68 -0.49 -8.61
CA TYR A 144 2.61 -0.31 -7.63
C TYR A 144 1.64 0.83 -8.03
N VAL A 145 2.15 1.95 -8.57
CA VAL A 145 1.33 3.05 -9.12
C VAL A 145 0.48 2.55 -10.29
N GLY A 146 1.04 1.69 -11.15
CA GLY A 146 0.28 1.04 -12.21
C GLY A 146 -0.93 0.27 -11.65
N ALA A 147 -0.72 -0.54 -10.61
CA ALA A 147 -1.83 -1.25 -9.95
C ALA A 147 -2.92 -0.29 -9.40
N GLN A 148 -2.54 0.89 -8.88
CA GLN A 148 -3.52 1.89 -8.45
C GLN A 148 -4.34 2.45 -9.63
N PHE A 149 -3.70 2.67 -10.77
CA PHE A 149 -4.42 3.12 -11.97
C PHE A 149 -5.33 2.03 -12.54
N ALA A 150 -4.92 0.75 -12.50
CA ALA A 150 -5.79 -0.37 -12.82
C ALA A 150 -7.00 -0.44 -11.89
N ALA A 151 -6.79 -0.25 -10.58
CA ALA A 151 -7.88 -0.17 -9.61
C ALA A 151 -8.86 0.97 -9.93
N ALA A 152 -8.36 2.14 -10.33
CA ALA A 152 -9.20 3.25 -10.76
C ALA A 152 -9.99 2.91 -12.02
N GLY A 153 -9.38 2.24 -13.01
CA GLY A 153 -10.04 1.76 -14.21
C GLY A 153 -11.23 0.87 -13.89
N LYS A 154 -11.03 -0.17 -13.08
CA LYS A 154 -12.09 -1.09 -12.63
C LYS A 154 -13.20 -0.36 -11.84
N ALA A 155 -12.84 0.56 -10.96
CA ALA A 155 -13.81 1.32 -10.19
C ALA A 155 -14.69 2.22 -11.07
N PHE A 156 -14.13 2.90 -12.06
CA PHE A 156 -14.86 3.75 -12.99
C PHE A 156 -15.71 2.93 -13.98
N GLU A 157 -15.20 1.78 -14.44
CA GLU A 157 -15.96 0.85 -15.25
C GLU A 157 -17.20 0.35 -14.50
N ALA A 158 -17.02 -0.15 -13.28
CA ALA A 158 -18.12 -0.64 -12.44
C ALA A 158 -19.12 0.47 -12.05
N ALA A 159 -18.65 1.70 -11.82
CA ALA A 159 -19.49 2.80 -11.38
C ALA A 159 -20.29 3.48 -12.50
N PHE A 160 -19.68 3.63 -13.68
CA PHE A 160 -20.22 4.45 -14.76
C PHE A 160 -20.41 3.68 -16.07
N GLY A 161 -20.01 2.41 -16.17
CA GLY A 161 -19.97 1.67 -17.42
C GLY A 161 -18.97 2.25 -18.44
N MET A 162 -17.91 2.90 -17.94
CA MET A 162 -16.87 3.48 -18.78
C MET A 162 -15.97 2.37 -19.38
N ASP A 163 -15.35 2.66 -20.50
CA ASP A 163 -14.23 1.85 -20.97
C ASP A 163 -13.10 1.81 -19.92
N TYR A 164 -12.53 0.64 -19.68
CA TYR A 164 -11.50 0.43 -18.66
C TYR A 164 -10.31 1.38 -18.81
N LEU A 165 -9.76 1.52 -20.05
CA LEU A 165 -8.61 2.38 -20.31
C LEU A 165 -8.95 3.87 -20.13
N ALA A 166 -10.18 4.28 -20.47
CA ALA A 166 -10.66 5.62 -20.18
C ALA A 166 -10.71 5.87 -18.67
N GLY A 167 -11.17 4.89 -17.89
CA GLY A 167 -11.16 4.92 -16.42
C GLY A 167 -9.74 5.01 -15.83
N VAL A 168 -8.80 4.22 -16.36
CA VAL A 168 -7.36 4.28 -16.03
C VAL A 168 -6.82 5.69 -16.27
N GLY A 169 -7.09 6.26 -17.46
CA GLY A 169 -6.65 7.60 -17.83
C GLY A 169 -7.22 8.70 -16.91
N LEU A 170 -8.51 8.60 -16.57
CA LEU A 170 -9.17 9.55 -15.66
C LEU A 170 -8.58 9.45 -14.24
N GLY A 171 -8.41 8.24 -13.71
CA GLY A 171 -7.80 8.03 -12.39
C GLY A 171 -6.37 8.55 -12.32
N ALA A 172 -5.56 8.25 -13.34
CA ALA A 172 -4.21 8.78 -13.46
C ALA A 172 -4.18 10.31 -13.53
N ALA A 173 -5.07 10.92 -14.31
CA ALA A 173 -5.16 12.39 -14.42
C ALA A 173 -5.51 13.03 -13.06
N ILE A 174 -6.46 12.47 -12.31
CA ILE A 174 -6.83 12.97 -10.98
C ILE A 174 -5.63 12.91 -10.03
N VAL A 175 -4.96 11.77 -9.93
CA VAL A 175 -3.79 11.58 -9.04
C VAL A 175 -2.66 12.54 -9.42
N LEU A 176 -2.28 12.57 -10.70
CA LEU A 176 -1.17 13.38 -11.17
C LEU A 176 -1.42 14.90 -10.98
N LEU A 177 -2.66 15.35 -11.18
CA LEU A 177 -3.02 16.77 -11.08
C LEU A 177 -2.68 17.33 -9.70
N TYR A 178 -3.08 16.68 -8.62
CA TYR A 178 -2.85 17.24 -7.30
C TYR A 178 -1.48 16.87 -6.71
N THR A 179 -0.93 15.69 -7.07
CA THR A 179 0.40 15.24 -6.59
C THR A 179 1.51 16.16 -7.08
N VAL A 180 1.47 16.60 -8.34
CA VAL A 180 2.45 17.54 -8.91
C VAL A 180 2.49 18.89 -8.16
N ILE A 181 1.37 19.29 -7.53
CA ILE A 181 1.23 20.59 -6.86
C ILE A 181 1.61 20.51 -5.37
N GLY A 182 1.26 19.43 -4.68
CA GLY A 182 1.09 19.42 -3.23
C GLY A 182 2.30 19.07 -2.36
N GLY A 183 3.21 18.22 -2.80
CA GLY A 183 4.31 17.69 -1.97
C GLY A 183 3.85 16.82 -0.79
N PHE A 184 4.80 16.39 0.07
CA PHE A 184 4.55 15.42 1.15
C PHE A 184 3.52 15.87 2.20
N ARG A 185 3.57 17.14 2.63
CA ARG A 185 2.62 17.67 3.63
C ARG A 185 1.18 17.68 3.10
N ALA A 186 1.00 18.00 1.84
CA ALA A 186 -0.30 17.95 1.20
C ALA A 186 -0.81 16.49 1.14
N ALA A 187 0.03 15.54 0.69
CA ALA A 187 -0.31 14.13 0.70
C ALA A 187 -0.77 13.66 2.08
N CYS A 188 -0.03 13.95 3.15
CA CYS A 188 -0.42 13.54 4.50
C CYS A 188 -1.77 14.09 4.98
N TRP A 189 -2.12 15.32 4.62
CA TRP A 189 -3.42 15.91 4.99
C TRP A 189 -4.57 15.42 4.10
N THR A 190 -4.32 15.21 2.82
CA THR A 190 -5.31 14.56 1.94
C THR A 190 -5.57 13.12 2.39
N ASP A 191 -4.52 12.36 2.70
CA ASP A 191 -4.64 10.98 3.23
C ASP A 191 -5.45 10.93 4.52
N PHE A 192 -5.24 11.90 5.43
CA PHE A 192 -6.01 11.98 6.66
C PHE A 192 -7.52 12.08 6.39
N ILE A 193 -7.94 12.94 5.45
CA ILE A 193 -9.36 13.06 5.05
C ILE A 193 -9.81 11.77 4.33
N GLN A 194 -8.98 11.23 3.46
CA GLN A 194 -9.24 10.00 2.72
C GLN A 194 -9.44 8.81 3.65
N ALA A 195 -8.62 8.68 4.70
CA ALA A 195 -8.80 7.65 5.73
C ALA A 195 -10.16 7.75 6.45
N LEU A 196 -10.67 8.97 6.68
CA LEU A 196 -12.01 9.17 7.26
C LEU A 196 -13.12 8.79 6.28
N VAL A 197 -12.95 9.12 5.00
CA VAL A 197 -13.92 8.74 3.95
C VAL A 197 -13.94 7.21 3.74
N MET A 198 -12.80 6.53 3.85
CA MET A 198 -12.73 5.06 3.79
C MET A 198 -13.52 4.39 4.90
N ILE A 199 -13.64 4.99 6.11
CA ILE A 199 -14.48 4.45 7.19
C ILE A 199 -15.96 4.37 6.74
N LEU A 200 -16.45 5.34 5.97
CA LEU A 200 -17.84 5.33 5.50
C LEU A 200 -18.13 4.12 4.59
N ALA A 201 -17.22 3.83 3.68
CA ALA A 201 -17.40 2.73 2.72
C ALA A 201 -17.05 1.35 3.30
N LEU A 202 -16.06 1.27 4.19
CA LEU A 202 -15.55 -0.01 4.67
C LEU A 202 -15.97 -0.37 6.10
N VAL A 203 -16.64 0.54 6.81
CA VAL A 203 -17.18 0.24 8.15
C VAL A 203 -18.67 0.50 8.19
N VAL A 204 -19.10 1.72 7.84
CA VAL A 204 -20.51 2.09 7.95
C VAL A 204 -21.38 1.35 6.94
N PHE A 205 -20.95 1.29 5.69
CA PHE A 205 -21.71 0.62 4.64
C PHE A 205 -21.86 -0.90 4.85
N PRO A 206 -20.81 -1.70 5.07
CA PRO A 206 -20.98 -3.13 5.34
C PRO A 206 -21.74 -3.42 6.65
N LEU A 207 -21.59 -2.57 7.68
CA LEU A 207 -22.39 -2.69 8.89
C LEU A 207 -23.90 -2.46 8.61
N TRP A 208 -24.22 -1.44 7.81
CA TRP A 208 -25.60 -1.20 7.38
C TRP A 208 -26.12 -2.38 6.54
N MET A 209 -25.35 -2.88 5.56
CA MET A 209 -25.72 -4.06 4.77
C MET A 209 -25.99 -5.28 5.67
N LEU A 210 -25.12 -5.52 6.67
CA LEU A 210 -25.27 -6.64 7.60
C LEU A 210 -26.56 -6.54 8.42
N LEU A 211 -26.89 -5.36 8.91
CA LEU A 211 -28.11 -5.11 9.70
C LEU A 211 -29.36 -5.23 8.83
N ASP A 212 -29.34 -4.69 7.62
CA ASP A 212 -30.45 -4.74 6.66
C ASP A 212 -30.73 -6.18 6.20
N ALA A 213 -29.70 -6.99 6.02
CA ALA A 213 -29.78 -8.41 5.67
C ALA A 213 -30.28 -9.33 6.82
N GLY A 214 -30.45 -8.81 8.03
CA GLY A 214 -30.86 -9.61 9.20
C GLY A 214 -29.72 -10.17 10.05
N GLY A 215 -28.48 -9.69 9.84
CA GLY A 215 -27.33 -10.02 10.66
C GLY A 215 -26.46 -11.17 10.10
N VAL A 216 -25.60 -11.71 10.97
CA VAL A 216 -24.62 -12.76 10.58
C VAL A 216 -25.31 -14.05 10.11
N GLY A 217 -26.54 -14.32 10.57
CA GLY A 217 -27.33 -15.49 10.14
C GLY A 217 -27.52 -15.53 8.62
N PHE A 218 -27.77 -14.38 7.99
CA PHE A 218 -27.87 -14.29 6.54
C PHE A 218 -26.60 -14.80 5.81
N ILE A 219 -25.42 -14.40 6.28
CA ILE A 219 -24.14 -14.88 5.71
C ILE A 219 -24.03 -16.40 5.89
N GLN A 220 -24.35 -16.91 7.09
CA GLN A 220 -24.23 -18.34 7.40
C GLN A 220 -25.18 -19.19 6.54
N GLU A 221 -26.45 -18.81 6.44
CA GLU A 221 -27.44 -19.52 5.66
C GLU A 221 -27.14 -19.46 4.17
N SER A 222 -26.81 -18.28 3.63
CA SER A 222 -26.54 -18.11 2.21
C SER A 222 -25.28 -18.84 1.75
N LEU A 223 -24.18 -18.79 2.54
CA LEU A 223 -22.92 -19.43 2.17
C LEU A 223 -22.89 -20.92 2.48
N ALA A 224 -23.81 -21.45 3.32
CA ALA A 224 -23.92 -22.89 3.55
C ALA A 224 -24.34 -23.64 2.27
N GLU A 225 -25.11 -23.00 1.38
CA GLU A 225 -25.53 -23.57 0.11
C GLU A 225 -24.51 -23.40 -1.02
N VAL A 226 -23.48 -22.54 -0.79
CA VAL A 226 -22.44 -22.28 -1.77
C VAL A 226 -21.27 -23.22 -1.53
N ASP A 227 -20.88 -23.99 -2.54
CA ASP A 227 -19.70 -24.86 -2.55
C ASP A 227 -19.63 -25.81 -1.33
N ASP A 228 -20.78 -26.40 -0.98
CA ASP A 228 -20.96 -27.28 0.19
C ASP A 228 -20.53 -26.64 1.53
N GLY A 229 -20.70 -25.33 1.67
CA GLY A 229 -20.38 -24.58 2.89
C GLY A 229 -18.88 -24.33 3.12
N LYS A 230 -18.01 -24.62 2.18
CA LYS A 230 -16.56 -24.44 2.30
C LYS A 230 -16.16 -22.98 2.58
N LEU A 231 -16.95 -22.03 2.06
CA LEU A 231 -16.71 -20.60 2.30
C LEU A 231 -16.94 -20.14 3.75
N LEU A 232 -17.61 -20.96 4.58
CA LEU A 232 -17.77 -20.72 6.02
C LEU A 232 -16.56 -21.17 6.85
N GLY A 233 -15.63 -21.94 6.27
CA GLY A 233 -14.44 -22.42 6.95
C GLY A 233 -13.48 -21.28 7.32
N PHE A 234 -13.23 -21.09 8.63
CA PHE A 234 -12.23 -20.14 9.10
C PHE A 234 -10.79 -20.66 8.90
N TRP A 235 -10.61 -21.99 9.04
CA TRP A 235 -9.37 -22.68 8.76
C TRP A 235 -9.45 -23.37 7.40
N PRO A 236 -8.43 -23.20 6.55
CA PRO A 236 -8.40 -23.95 5.29
C PRO A 236 -8.22 -25.45 5.57
N GLU A 237 -8.82 -26.27 4.75
CA GLU A 237 -8.61 -27.73 4.75
C GLU A 237 -7.24 -28.09 4.19
N LYS A 238 -6.19 -27.50 4.74
CA LYS A 238 -4.78 -27.72 4.35
C LYS A 238 -4.00 -28.26 5.54
N THR A 239 -3.07 -29.18 5.28
CA THR A 239 -2.22 -29.80 6.31
C THR A 239 -0.74 -29.73 5.93
N GLY A 240 0.16 -29.92 6.88
CA GLY A 240 1.60 -29.95 6.65
C GLY A 240 2.15 -28.67 6.00
N MET A 241 2.93 -28.83 4.93
CA MET A 241 3.56 -27.70 4.22
C MET A 241 2.53 -26.77 3.57
N ALA A 242 1.40 -27.30 3.08
CA ALA A 242 0.34 -26.47 2.50
C ALA A 242 -0.32 -25.56 3.54
N PHE A 243 -0.44 -26.01 4.80
CA PHE A 243 -0.91 -25.18 5.90
C PHE A 243 0.10 -24.07 6.25
N LEU A 244 1.40 -24.37 6.27
CA LEU A 244 2.44 -23.35 6.46
C LEU A 244 2.47 -22.36 5.30
N GLY A 245 2.28 -22.81 4.07
CA GLY A 245 2.13 -21.96 2.90
C GLY A 245 0.97 -20.97 3.07
N PHE A 246 -0.19 -21.44 3.48
CA PHE A 246 -1.32 -20.57 3.81
C PHE A 246 -0.98 -19.59 4.95
N LEU A 247 -0.42 -20.08 6.06
CA LEU A 247 -0.14 -19.24 7.24
C LEU A 247 0.85 -18.11 6.93
N PHE A 248 1.87 -18.40 6.10
CA PHE A 248 2.84 -17.41 5.63
C PHE A 248 2.51 -16.89 4.23
N GLY A 249 1.32 -17.14 3.73
CA GLY A 249 0.79 -16.63 2.49
C GLY A 249 0.51 -15.12 2.52
N SER A 250 0.21 -14.58 1.36
CA SER A 250 -0.08 -13.16 1.17
C SER A 250 -1.36 -12.70 1.89
N GLY A 251 -2.33 -13.59 2.03
CA GLY A 251 -3.60 -13.35 2.70
C GLY A 251 -3.60 -13.60 4.22
N ALA A 252 -2.44 -13.92 4.83
CA ALA A 252 -2.33 -14.18 6.26
C ALA A 252 -1.08 -13.49 6.84
N LEU A 253 -0.27 -14.21 7.64
CA LEU A 253 0.87 -13.60 8.33
C LEU A 253 2.02 -13.17 7.40
N GLY A 254 2.08 -13.69 6.17
CA GLY A 254 3.17 -13.37 5.23
C GLY A 254 3.24 -11.88 4.85
N ILE A 255 2.11 -11.18 4.78
CA ILE A 255 2.05 -9.75 4.45
C ILE A 255 2.80 -8.86 5.46
N ASN A 256 2.86 -9.28 6.73
CA ASN A 256 3.53 -8.57 7.81
C ASN A 256 4.99 -8.25 7.51
N PHE A 257 5.73 -9.17 6.86
CA PHE A 257 7.14 -8.95 6.50
C PHE A 257 7.37 -7.74 5.58
N GLY A 258 6.34 -7.26 4.92
CA GLY A 258 6.45 -6.10 4.04
C GLY A 258 6.53 -4.76 4.76
N TYR A 259 5.86 -4.63 5.91
CA TYR A 259 5.68 -3.34 6.60
C TYR A 259 6.99 -2.60 6.95
N PRO A 260 8.05 -3.27 7.45
CA PRO A 260 9.30 -2.59 7.78
C PRO A 260 10.10 -2.10 6.58
N GLY A 261 9.69 -2.47 5.37
CA GLY A 261 10.37 -2.12 4.13
C GLY A 261 9.62 -1.15 3.20
N GLN A 262 8.49 -0.57 3.60
CA GLN A 262 7.68 0.32 2.74
C GLN A 262 8.11 1.79 2.85
N PRO A 263 8.90 2.36 1.94
CA PRO A 263 9.42 3.73 2.07
C PRO A 263 8.32 4.78 2.19
N HIS A 264 7.19 4.61 1.47
CA HIS A 264 6.05 5.52 1.52
C HIS A 264 5.33 5.51 2.89
N VAL A 265 5.36 4.40 3.63
CA VAL A 265 4.89 4.32 5.01
C VAL A 265 5.94 4.87 5.98
N LEU A 266 7.20 4.42 5.84
CA LEU A 266 8.30 4.77 6.73
C LEU A 266 8.60 6.28 6.75
N VAL A 267 8.39 6.99 5.65
CA VAL A 267 8.60 8.45 5.59
C VAL A 267 7.69 9.20 6.59
N ARG A 268 6.50 8.66 6.94
CA ARG A 268 5.63 9.24 7.97
C ARG A 268 6.29 9.17 9.35
N PHE A 269 7.07 8.12 9.61
CA PHE A 269 7.83 8.00 10.87
C PHE A 269 9.00 8.99 10.92
N LEU A 270 9.69 9.22 9.80
CA LEU A 270 10.72 10.26 9.70
C LEU A 270 10.13 11.65 9.98
N ALA A 271 8.87 11.88 9.57
CA ALA A 271 8.18 13.16 9.65
C ALA A 271 7.44 13.40 10.98
N LEU A 272 7.42 12.43 11.91
CA LEU A 272 6.80 12.59 13.22
C LEU A 272 7.38 13.79 13.98
N ARG A 273 6.53 14.52 14.66
CA ARG A 273 6.90 15.68 15.49
C ARG A 273 7.90 15.27 16.59
N ASN A 274 7.64 14.16 17.25
CA ASN A 274 8.51 13.60 18.26
C ASN A 274 8.32 12.09 18.41
N ARG A 275 9.27 11.42 19.11
CA ARG A 275 9.25 9.97 19.32
C ARG A 275 8.02 9.48 20.12
N ARG A 276 7.47 10.32 21.04
CA ARG A 276 6.34 9.92 21.89
C ARG A 276 5.05 9.78 21.08
N ASP A 277 4.92 10.52 19.98
CA ASP A 277 3.76 10.45 19.10
C ASP A 277 3.60 9.06 18.47
N ALA A 278 4.67 8.23 18.41
CA ALA A 278 4.58 6.85 17.93
C ALA A 278 3.65 5.97 18.81
N ILE A 279 3.57 6.22 20.12
CA ILE A 279 2.70 5.45 21.03
C ILE A 279 1.22 5.70 20.69
N ALA A 280 0.83 6.97 20.57
CA ALA A 280 -0.53 7.30 20.15
C ALA A 280 -0.81 6.83 18.73
N GLY A 281 0.17 6.95 17.82
CA GLY A 281 0.09 6.43 16.46
C GLY A 281 -0.19 4.93 16.40
N THR A 282 0.38 4.15 17.32
CA THR A 282 0.10 2.70 17.42
C THR A 282 -1.39 2.42 17.63
N VAL A 283 -1.99 3.07 18.64
CA VAL A 283 -3.41 2.84 18.97
C VAL A 283 -4.31 3.27 17.81
N ILE A 284 -4.05 4.45 17.24
CA ILE A 284 -4.84 5.00 16.13
C ILE A 284 -4.76 4.07 14.91
N SER A 285 -3.55 3.66 14.50
CA SER A 285 -3.35 2.81 13.32
C SER A 285 -3.98 1.43 13.49
N ILE A 286 -3.81 0.79 14.65
CA ILE A 286 -4.38 -0.54 14.91
C ILE A 286 -5.91 -0.47 14.93
N THR A 287 -6.49 0.54 15.60
CA THR A 287 -7.95 0.68 15.66
C THR A 287 -8.54 0.94 14.28
N TRP A 288 -7.98 1.89 13.55
CA TRP A 288 -8.43 2.20 12.19
C TRP A 288 -8.27 1.00 11.26
N GLY A 289 -7.09 0.37 11.25
CA GLY A 289 -6.80 -0.78 10.41
C GLY A 289 -7.73 -1.98 10.70
N ALA A 290 -7.94 -2.29 11.99
CA ALA A 290 -8.85 -3.38 12.38
C ALA A 290 -10.27 -3.14 11.86
N LEU A 291 -10.78 -1.91 11.96
CA LEU A 291 -12.12 -1.56 11.51
C LEU A 291 -12.26 -1.66 9.98
N VAL A 292 -11.35 -1.06 9.23
CA VAL A 292 -11.47 -1.03 7.76
C VAL A 292 -11.19 -2.40 7.12
N LEU A 293 -10.25 -3.18 7.66
CA LEU A 293 -9.98 -4.54 7.18
C LEU A 293 -11.14 -5.48 7.47
N ALA A 294 -11.64 -5.48 8.71
CA ALA A 294 -12.81 -6.29 9.07
C ALA A 294 -14.02 -5.93 8.21
N GLY A 295 -14.26 -4.64 7.99
CA GLY A 295 -15.34 -4.18 7.15
C GLY A 295 -15.19 -4.57 5.68
N ALA A 296 -13.98 -4.50 5.12
CA ALA A 296 -13.71 -4.95 3.74
C ALA A 296 -13.99 -6.45 3.56
N VAL A 297 -13.55 -7.29 4.51
CA VAL A 297 -13.83 -8.74 4.48
C VAL A 297 -15.34 -8.99 4.64
N THR A 298 -15.98 -8.34 5.62
CA THR A 298 -17.44 -8.47 5.83
C THR A 298 -18.21 -8.09 4.57
N LEU A 299 -17.82 -7.03 3.88
CA LEU A 299 -18.44 -6.58 2.64
C LEU A 299 -18.30 -7.63 1.53
N GLY A 300 -17.13 -8.22 1.36
CA GLY A 300 -16.91 -9.30 0.38
C GLY A 300 -17.81 -10.52 0.66
N LEU A 301 -17.93 -10.91 1.94
CA LEU A 301 -18.84 -11.99 2.36
C LEU A 301 -20.31 -11.65 2.09
N LEU A 302 -20.76 -10.45 2.45
CA LEU A 302 -22.11 -9.98 2.18
C LEU A 302 -22.41 -9.97 0.67
N ALA A 303 -21.53 -9.40 -0.13
CA ALA A 303 -21.67 -9.39 -1.58
C ALA A 303 -21.80 -10.81 -2.14
N ARG A 304 -21.00 -11.77 -1.64
CA ARG A 304 -21.12 -13.19 -2.01
C ARG A 304 -22.44 -13.79 -1.58
N SER A 305 -22.89 -13.51 -0.35
CA SER A 305 -24.18 -13.96 0.16
C SER A 305 -25.35 -13.46 -0.67
N TYR A 306 -25.33 -12.20 -1.04
CA TYR A 306 -26.33 -11.62 -1.93
C TYR A 306 -26.36 -12.30 -3.32
N THR A 307 -25.23 -12.70 -3.87
CA THR A 307 -25.19 -13.43 -5.15
C THR A 307 -25.68 -14.88 -5.06
N ALA A 308 -25.69 -15.45 -3.88
CA ALA A 308 -26.08 -16.85 -3.62
C ALA A 308 -27.59 -17.05 -3.42
N THR A 309 -28.35 -16.00 -3.13
CA THR A 309 -29.78 -16.09 -2.77
C THR A 309 -30.67 -15.44 -3.81
N GLU A 310 -31.73 -16.16 -4.25
CA GLU A 310 -32.74 -15.63 -5.18
C GLU A 310 -33.53 -14.43 -4.59
N ALA A 311 -33.68 -14.36 -3.27
CA ALA A 311 -34.39 -13.26 -2.58
C ALA A 311 -33.68 -11.90 -2.69
N ALA A 312 -32.36 -11.89 -2.86
CA ALA A 312 -31.58 -10.67 -3.10
C ALA A 312 -31.74 -10.14 -4.55
N TRP A 313 -32.33 -10.91 -5.41
CA TRP A 313 -32.52 -10.64 -6.84
C TRP A 313 -33.70 -9.72 -7.16
N THR A 314 -34.38 -9.20 -6.17
CA THR A 314 -35.38 -8.18 -6.41
C THR A 314 -34.71 -6.91 -6.91
N ALA A 315 -34.75 -6.72 -8.23
CA ALA A 315 -34.37 -5.52 -8.97
C ALA A 315 -32.94 -5.39 -9.52
N GLY A 316 -32.41 -6.39 -10.21
CA GLY A 316 -31.26 -6.19 -11.12
C GLY A 316 -29.86 -6.24 -10.50
N MET A 317 -29.76 -6.24 -9.16
CA MET A 317 -28.48 -6.27 -8.43
C MET A 317 -27.66 -7.51 -8.76
N SER A 318 -28.32 -8.62 -8.88
CA SER A 318 -27.72 -9.93 -9.07
C SER A 318 -27.13 -10.16 -10.45
N ALA A 319 -27.77 -9.65 -11.50
CA ALA A 319 -27.25 -9.83 -12.86
C ALA A 319 -25.95 -9.04 -13.04
N GLU A 320 -25.88 -7.80 -12.54
CA GLU A 320 -24.68 -6.98 -12.59
C GLU A 320 -23.60 -7.48 -11.61
N LEU A 321 -23.96 -7.88 -10.38
CA LEU A 321 -23.01 -8.46 -9.43
C LEU A 321 -22.52 -9.84 -9.89
N ALA A 322 -23.41 -10.69 -10.41
CA ALA A 322 -23.00 -11.99 -10.94
C ALA A 322 -22.20 -11.87 -12.24
N ALA A 323 -22.53 -10.94 -13.11
CA ALA A 323 -21.76 -10.68 -14.32
C ALA A 323 -20.40 -10.00 -14.03
N GLY A 324 -20.35 -9.03 -13.10
CA GLY A 324 -19.14 -8.34 -12.72
C GLY A 324 -18.33 -9.03 -11.63
N ALA A 325 -18.94 -9.93 -10.85
CA ALA A 325 -18.27 -10.74 -9.82
C ALA A 325 -17.84 -12.12 -10.32
N SER A 326 -18.19 -12.49 -11.57
CA SER A 326 -17.90 -13.81 -12.13
C SER A 326 -16.41 -14.14 -12.14
N ASP A 327 -15.52 -13.12 -12.20
CA ASP A 327 -14.10 -13.38 -12.35
C ASP A 327 -13.26 -13.18 -11.08
N SER A 328 -13.61 -12.32 -10.15
CA SER A 328 -12.80 -12.11 -8.93
C SER A 328 -13.47 -11.36 -7.78
N GLY A 329 -14.70 -10.90 -7.90
CA GLY A 329 -15.39 -10.07 -6.89
C GLY A 329 -14.75 -8.69 -6.65
N GLN A 330 -13.76 -8.27 -7.44
CA GLN A 330 -13.03 -7.01 -7.21
C GLN A 330 -13.91 -5.77 -7.31
N THR A 331 -14.98 -5.83 -8.11
CA THR A 331 -15.95 -4.72 -8.27
C THR A 331 -17.10 -4.76 -7.27
N ALA A 332 -17.15 -5.78 -6.40
CA ALA A 332 -18.29 -6.04 -5.50
C ALA A 332 -18.67 -4.84 -4.60
N LEU A 333 -17.68 -4.10 -4.08
CA LEU A 333 -17.95 -2.89 -3.29
C LEU A 333 -18.74 -1.84 -4.09
N VAL A 334 -18.30 -1.55 -5.31
CA VAL A 334 -18.90 -0.49 -6.14
C VAL A 334 -20.29 -0.92 -6.63
N LEU A 335 -20.41 -2.18 -7.07
CA LEU A 335 -21.69 -2.75 -7.54
C LEU A 335 -22.72 -2.84 -6.41
N SER A 336 -22.33 -3.30 -5.22
CA SER A 336 -23.21 -3.33 -4.05
C SER A 336 -23.69 -1.92 -3.66
N ALA A 337 -22.80 -0.93 -3.70
CA ALA A 337 -23.16 0.44 -3.41
C ALA A 337 -24.15 1.02 -4.45
N ASN A 338 -23.91 0.75 -5.74
CA ASN A 338 -24.82 1.21 -6.81
C ASN A 338 -26.21 0.58 -6.71
N ALA A 339 -26.27 -0.69 -6.31
CA ALA A 339 -27.53 -1.42 -6.21
C ALA A 339 -28.34 -1.07 -4.95
N LEU A 340 -27.66 -0.89 -3.80
CA LEU A 340 -28.32 -0.80 -2.50
C LEU A 340 -28.48 0.63 -1.98
N LEU A 341 -27.64 1.57 -2.41
CA LEU A 341 -27.62 2.92 -1.87
C LEU A 341 -28.27 3.94 -2.80
N PRO A 342 -28.92 4.99 -2.24
CA PRO A 342 -29.29 6.16 -3.03
C PRO A 342 -28.04 6.76 -3.73
N GLY A 343 -28.20 7.26 -4.95
CA GLY A 343 -27.08 7.70 -5.79
C GLY A 343 -26.09 8.66 -5.14
N MET A 344 -26.52 9.49 -4.17
CA MET A 344 -25.60 10.35 -3.40
C MET A 344 -24.65 9.54 -2.51
N LEU A 345 -25.15 8.53 -1.81
CA LEU A 345 -24.35 7.67 -0.93
C LEU A 345 -23.47 6.71 -1.72
N SER A 346 -23.99 6.16 -2.83
CA SER A 346 -23.18 5.39 -3.77
C SER A 346 -21.99 6.20 -4.30
N GLY A 347 -22.19 7.47 -4.64
CA GLY A 347 -21.09 8.36 -5.02
C GLY A 347 -20.05 8.62 -3.92
N VAL A 348 -20.46 8.61 -2.64
CA VAL A 348 -19.51 8.67 -1.50
C VAL A 348 -18.71 7.37 -1.37
N VAL A 349 -19.33 6.21 -1.62
CA VAL A 349 -18.57 4.93 -1.62
C VAL A 349 -17.54 4.90 -2.75
N LEU A 350 -17.89 5.33 -3.96
CA LEU A 350 -16.90 5.48 -5.04
C LEU A 350 -15.79 6.46 -4.68
N ALA A 351 -16.13 7.58 -4.03
CA ALA A 351 -15.16 8.54 -3.53
C ALA A 351 -14.19 7.89 -2.53
N ALA A 352 -14.67 6.96 -1.68
CA ALA A 352 -13.82 6.20 -0.75
C ALA A 352 -12.90 5.19 -1.46
N VAL A 353 -13.37 4.54 -2.52
CA VAL A 353 -12.52 3.68 -3.36
C VAL A 353 -11.38 4.50 -3.97
N LEU A 354 -11.71 5.64 -4.55
CA LEU A 354 -10.69 6.54 -5.10
C LEU A 354 -9.83 7.18 -4.02
N ALA A 355 -10.34 7.40 -2.81
CA ALA A 355 -9.56 7.84 -1.68
C ALA A 355 -8.42 6.86 -1.37
N ALA A 356 -8.71 5.55 -1.30
CA ALA A 356 -7.72 4.51 -1.09
C ALA A 356 -6.68 4.45 -2.23
N ILE A 357 -7.12 4.56 -3.47
CA ILE A 357 -6.25 4.58 -4.65
C ILE A 357 -5.33 5.80 -4.63
N CYS A 358 -5.90 6.98 -4.43
CA CYS A 358 -5.22 8.25 -4.50
C CYS A 358 -4.18 8.42 -3.37
N SER A 359 -4.53 8.10 -2.10
CA SER A 359 -3.63 8.20 -0.94
C SER A 359 -2.38 7.35 -1.07
N THR A 360 -2.48 6.24 -1.78
CA THR A 360 -1.34 5.37 -2.04
C THR A 360 -0.53 5.86 -3.24
N ALA A 361 -1.19 6.13 -4.36
CA ALA A 361 -0.51 6.52 -5.59
C ALA A 361 0.27 7.84 -5.43
N ASP A 362 -0.31 8.86 -4.77
CA ASP A 362 0.38 10.14 -4.55
C ASP A 362 1.59 9.97 -3.62
N SER A 363 1.43 9.19 -2.56
CA SER A 363 2.49 8.89 -1.60
C SER A 363 3.67 8.15 -2.25
N GLN A 364 3.38 7.20 -3.12
CA GLN A 364 4.38 6.48 -3.90
C GLN A 364 5.08 7.39 -4.90
N LEU A 365 4.33 8.21 -5.62
CA LEU A 365 4.89 9.18 -6.56
C LEU A 365 5.76 10.23 -5.87
N VAL A 366 5.35 10.74 -4.69
CA VAL A 366 6.16 11.68 -3.89
C VAL A 366 7.45 11.03 -3.41
N VAL A 367 7.40 9.78 -2.93
CA VAL A 367 8.61 9.05 -2.50
C VAL A 367 9.54 8.76 -3.68
N ALA A 368 9.01 8.31 -4.80
CA ALA A 368 9.81 8.09 -6.01
C ALA A 368 10.44 9.38 -6.53
N ALA A 369 9.67 10.49 -6.52
CA ALA A 369 10.19 11.80 -6.88
C ALA A 369 11.28 12.29 -5.90
N SER A 370 11.12 12.01 -4.59
CA SER A 370 12.16 12.34 -3.60
C SER A 370 13.44 11.55 -3.83
N ALA A 371 13.34 10.27 -4.16
CA ALA A 371 14.48 9.43 -4.50
C ALA A 371 15.24 9.96 -5.73
N ALA A 372 14.54 10.38 -6.78
CA ALA A 372 15.19 10.96 -7.95
C ALA A 372 15.76 12.38 -7.68
N ALA A 373 15.00 13.26 -7.02
CA ALA A 373 15.38 14.66 -6.86
C ALA A 373 16.34 14.89 -5.69
N ASN A 374 16.14 14.24 -4.54
CA ASN A 374 17.07 14.36 -3.43
C ASN A 374 18.28 13.44 -3.63
N ASP A 375 18.03 12.13 -3.77
CA ASP A 375 19.09 11.14 -3.66
C ASP A 375 19.99 11.07 -4.90
N ILE A 376 19.47 11.39 -6.09
CA ILE A 376 20.27 11.48 -7.32
C ILE A 376 20.64 12.93 -7.63
N TYR A 377 19.63 13.80 -7.89
CA TYR A 377 19.95 15.14 -8.40
C TYR A 377 20.70 15.99 -7.38
N SER A 378 20.16 16.15 -6.15
CA SER A 378 20.75 17.03 -5.13
C SER A 378 21.98 16.45 -4.43
N ARG A 379 22.11 15.13 -4.36
CA ARG A 379 23.26 14.48 -3.70
C ARG A 379 24.40 14.13 -4.66
N LEU A 380 24.10 13.79 -5.92
CA LEU A 380 25.09 13.26 -6.86
C LEU A 380 25.36 14.20 -8.05
N ILE A 381 24.30 14.75 -8.69
CA ILE A 381 24.46 15.52 -9.92
C ILE A 381 24.79 16.99 -9.64
N ARG A 382 24.03 17.62 -8.73
CA ARG A 382 24.22 19.05 -8.33
C ARG A 382 24.13 19.19 -6.81
N PRO A 383 25.20 18.86 -6.07
CA PRO A 383 25.18 18.89 -4.61
C PRO A 383 24.68 20.23 -4.04
N GLY A 384 23.74 20.12 -3.09
CA GLY A 384 23.15 21.26 -2.40
C GLY A 384 22.10 22.06 -3.18
N ARG A 385 21.77 21.68 -4.43
CA ARG A 385 20.70 22.33 -5.20
C ARG A 385 19.41 21.51 -5.17
N SER A 386 18.32 22.11 -4.71
CA SER A 386 16.97 21.55 -4.86
C SER A 386 16.36 21.97 -6.19
N SER A 387 15.49 21.10 -6.76
CA SER A 387 14.77 21.42 -7.98
C SER A 387 13.35 20.90 -7.92
N SER A 388 12.40 21.80 -7.76
CA SER A 388 10.95 21.46 -7.85
C SER A 388 10.58 20.94 -9.26
N LEU A 389 11.32 21.34 -10.28
CA LEU A 389 11.12 20.84 -11.65
C LEU A 389 11.46 19.37 -11.75
N VAL A 390 12.58 18.93 -11.16
CA VAL A 390 12.97 17.49 -11.16
C VAL A 390 11.89 16.65 -10.46
N ASN A 391 11.36 17.11 -9.32
CA ASN A 391 10.27 16.43 -8.62
C ASN A 391 9.05 16.25 -9.53
N ARG A 392 8.58 17.35 -10.14
CA ARG A 392 7.38 17.35 -10.99
C ARG A 392 7.56 16.50 -12.25
N VAL A 393 8.71 16.58 -12.89
CA VAL A 393 9.03 15.77 -14.09
C VAL A 393 9.10 14.29 -13.73
N THR A 394 9.68 13.92 -12.59
CA THR A 394 9.73 12.52 -12.14
C THR A 394 8.33 11.98 -11.87
N VAL A 395 7.47 12.74 -11.16
CA VAL A 395 6.06 12.35 -10.93
C VAL A 395 5.34 12.09 -12.26
N LEU A 396 5.50 13.00 -13.23
CA LEU A 396 4.85 12.86 -14.55
C LEU A 396 5.39 11.66 -15.33
N ILE A 397 6.71 11.47 -15.39
CA ILE A 397 7.33 10.35 -16.12
C ILE A 397 6.87 9.01 -15.53
N LEU A 398 6.94 8.87 -14.21
CA LEU A 398 6.54 7.64 -13.54
C LEU A 398 5.04 7.39 -13.66
N GLY A 399 4.21 8.42 -13.48
CA GLY A 399 2.77 8.28 -13.58
C GLY A 399 2.30 7.95 -15.00
N VAL A 400 2.77 8.68 -16.01
CA VAL A 400 2.44 8.39 -17.41
C VAL A 400 2.97 7.02 -17.82
N GLY A 401 4.21 6.68 -17.42
CA GLY A 401 4.79 5.36 -17.69
C GLY A 401 4.02 4.22 -17.03
N ALA A 402 3.43 4.45 -15.85
CA ALA A 402 2.65 3.44 -15.13
C ALA A 402 1.35 3.05 -15.87
N ILE A 403 0.77 3.95 -16.64
CA ILE A 403 -0.38 3.64 -17.51
C ILE A 403 -0.01 2.53 -18.51
N GLY A 404 1.23 2.54 -19.02
CA GLY A 404 1.75 1.53 -19.94
C GLY A 404 1.89 0.11 -19.38
N LEU A 405 1.71 -0.08 -18.06
CA LEU A 405 1.78 -1.39 -17.40
C LEU A 405 0.42 -2.09 -17.24
N VAL A 406 -0.68 -1.39 -17.48
CA VAL A 406 -2.01 -1.83 -17.00
C VAL A 406 -3.05 -1.87 -18.13
N PHE A 407 -2.68 -2.45 -19.25
CA PHE A 407 -3.60 -2.66 -20.36
C PHE A 407 -4.55 -3.84 -20.17
N ASP A 408 -4.27 -4.75 -19.21
CA ASP A 408 -5.07 -5.93 -18.93
C ASP A 408 -6.17 -5.62 -17.90
N PRO A 409 -7.45 -5.62 -18.30
CA PRO A 409 -8.56 -5.41 -17.38
C PRO A 409 -8.76 -6.58 -16.39
N ASP A 410 -8.25 -7.79 -16.69
CA ASP A 410 -8.40 -8.98 -15.86
C ASP A 410 -7.33 -9.08 -14.77
N LEU A 411 -6.45 -8.08 -14.67
CA LEU A 411 -5.39 -8.02 -13.66
C LEU A 411 -5.95 -8.24 -12.24
N ASN A 412 -5.47 -9.29 -11.56
CA ASN A 412 -5.79 -9.51 -10.15
C ASN A 412 -5.00 -8.51 -9.28
N LEU A 413 -5.69 -7.48 -8.80
CA LEU A 413 -5.10 -6.37 -8.03
C LEU A 413 -4.49 -6.85 -6.72
N PHE A 414 -5.14 -7.79 -6.02
CA PHE A 414 -4.64 -8.33 -4.76
C PHE A 414 -3.26 -8.98 -4.97
N SER A 415 -3.19 -9.94 -5.87
CA SER A 415 -1.93 -10.65 -6.16
C SER A 415 -0.85 -9.74 -6.74
N PHE A 416 -1.20 -8.86 -7.69
CA PHE A 416 -0.23 -8.00 -8.35
C PHE A 416 0.44 -7.01 -7.37
N VAL A 417 -0.36 -6.35 -6.53
CA VAL A 417 0.16 -5.41 -5.52
C VAL A 417 1.07 -6.13 -4.53
N LEU A 418 0.64 -7.29 -4.02
CA LEU A 418 1.38 -7.99 -2.98
C LEU A 418 2.67 -8.61 -3.51
N VAL A 419 2.65 -9.19 -4.70
CA VAL A 419 3.82 -9.88 -5.28
C VAL A 419 4.87 -8.90 -5.81
N TYR A 420 4.46 -7.86 -6.53
CA TYR A 420 5.41 -6.96 -7.20
C TYR A 420 5.64 -5.64 -6.47
N GLY A 421 4.60 -5.02 -5.92
CA GLY A 421 4.76 -3.77 -5.18
C GLY A 421 5.28 -3.99 -3.77
N TRP A 422 4.51 -4.72 -2.97
CA TRP A 422 4.73 -4.91 -1.54
C TRP A 422 5.95 -5.77 -1.23
N ALA A 423 6.12 -6.91 -1.92
CA ALA A 423 7.19 -7.86 -1.65
C ALA A 423 8.57 -7.32 -2.01
N ILE A 424 8.71 -6.65 -3.16
CA ILE A 424 10.01 -6.08 -3.60
C ILE A 424 10.53 -5.06 -2.58
N LEU A 425 9.66 -4.15 -2.12
CA LEU A 425 10.03 -3.15 -1.13
C LEU A 425 10.28 -3.78 0.24
N GLY A 426 9.39 -4.69 0.67
CA GLY A 426 9.48 -5.39 1.93
C GLY A 426 10.79 -6.15 2.09
N ALA A 427 11.16 -6.97 1.12
CA ALA A 427 12.38 -7.77 1.13
C ALA A 427 13.64 -6.95 0.86
N GLY A 428 13.55 -5.94 -0.01
CA GLY A 428 14.69 -5.08 -0.34
C GLY A 428 15.11 -4.14 0.80
N PHE A 429 14.13 -3.60 1.55
CA PHE A 429 14.40 -2.61 2.59
C PHE A 429 14.20 -3.11 4.02
N GLY A 430 13.22 -3.98 4.28
CA GLY A 430 12.88 -4.40 5.63
C GLY A 430 14.08 -4.90 6.45
N PRO A 431 14.80 -5.94 5.99
CA PRO A 431 16.00 -6.43 6.67
C PRO A 431 17.06 -5.35 6.86
N GLN A 432 17.25 -4.47 5.85
CA GLN A 432 18.28 -3.45 5.87
C GLN A 432 17.99 -2.34 6.89
N VAL A 433 16.73 -1.89 6.96
CA VAL A 433 16.27 -0.91 7.95
C VAL A 433 16.37 -1.46 9.36
N LEU A 434 15.97 -2.72 9.57
CA LEU A 434 16.09 -3.39 10.87
C LEU A 434 17.54 -3.51 11.32
N LEU A 435 18.41 -4.04 10.48
CA LEU A 435 19.83 -4.19 10.81
C LEU A 435 20.52 -2.82 11.00
N ALA A 436 20.16 -1.82 10.20
CA ALA A 436 20.66 -0.47 10.34
C ALA A 436 20.31 0.16 11.71
N LEU A 437 19.11 -0.12 12.23
CA LEU A 437 18.62 0.43 13.50
C LEU A 437 19.10 -0.35 14.74
N TYR A 438 19.25 -1.67 14.62
CA TYR A 438 19.39 -2.55 15.77
C TYR A 438 20.71 -3.31 15.86
N TRP A 439 21.45 -3.43 14.76
CA TRP A 439 22.69 -4.19 14.77
C TRP A 439 23.91 -3.34 14.34
N LYS A 440 24.79 -3.05 15.31
CA LYS A 440 26.01 -2.28 15.07
C LYS A 440 27.03 -3.00 14.16
N GLY A 441 26.88 -4.32 13.98
CA GLY A 441 27.75 -5.14 13.16
C GLY A 441 27.40 -5.13 11.68
N ALA A 442 26.30 -4.48 11.27
CA ALA A 442 25.92 -4.36 9.87
C ALA A 442 26.91 -3.47 9.11
N THR A 443 27.43 -4.00 7.98
CA THR A 443 28.40 -3.32 7.13
C THR A 443 27.78 -2.83 5.83
N ARG A 444 28.48 -1.94 5.13
CA ARG A 444 28.08 -1.46 3.79
C ARG A 444 27.94 -2.61 2.80
N ALA A 445 28.90 -3.53 2.77
CA ALA A 445 28.88 -4.70 1.90
C ALA A 445 27.69 -5.62 2.18
N GLY A 446 27.37 -5.84 3.47
CA GLY A 446 26.18 -6.58 3.88
C GLY A 446 24.88 -5.92 3.43
N ALA A 447 24.77 -4.60 3.56
CA ALA A 447 23.59 -3.86 3.11
C ALA A 447 23.40 -3.96 1.59
N ILE A 448 24.46 -3.82 0.80
CA ILE A 448 24.43 -4.00 -0.66
C ILE A 448 23.95 -5.40 -1.02
N ALA A 449 24.58 -6.44 -0.45
CA ALA A 449 24.21 -7.83 -0.71
C ALA A 449 22.75 -8.12 -0.31
N GLY A 450 22.29 -7.60 0.83
CA GLY A 450 20.92 -7.76 1.30
C GLY A 450 19.88 -7.07 0.42
N ILE A 451 20.12 -5.84 -0.05
CA ILE A 451 19.22 -5.13 -0.98
C ILE A 451 19.10 -5.92 -2.29
N VAL A 452 20.23 -6.33 -2.87
CA VAL A 452 20.26 -7.08 -4.14
C VAL A 452 19.55 -8.43 -3.98
N THR A 453 19.82 -9.17 -2.90
CA THR A 453 19.18 -10.47 -2.64
C THR A 453 17.68 -10.31 -2.48
N GLY A 454 17.23 -9.33 -1.67
CA GLY A 454 15.80 -9.08 -1.45
C GLY A 454 15.06 -8.73 -2.74
N PHE A 455 15.65 -7.85 -3.56
CA PHE A 455 15.09 -7.46 -4.84
C PHE A 455 15.02 -8.62 -5.85
N VAL A 456 16.15 -9.32 -6.05
CA VAL A 456 16.24 -10.42 -7.02
C VAL A 456 15.37 -11.61 -6.60
N MET A 457 15.37 -11.97 -5.32
CA MET A 457 14.55 -13.08 -4.82
C MET A 457 13.06 -12.75 -4.89
N ALA A 458 12.63 -11.52 -4.56
CA ALA A 458 11.23 -11.15 -4.64
C ALA A 458 10.70 -11.22 -6.08
N LEU A 459 11.48 -10.76 -7.07
CA LEU A 459 11.12 -10.86 -8.49
C LEU A 459 11.25 -12.28 -9.04
N GLY A 460 12.39 -12.93 -8.79
CA GLY A 460 12.72 -14.21 -9.40
C GLY A 460 11.92 -15.38 -8.83
N TRP A 461 11.49 -15.29 -7.57
CA TRP A 461 10.74 -16.37 -6.92
C TRP A 461 9.46 -16.74 -7.68
N LYS A 462 8.64 -15.74 -8.03
CA LYS A 462 7.38 -15.98 -8.76
C LYS A 462 7.61 -16.52 -10.17
N MET A 463 8.77 -16.24 -10.77
CA MET A 463 9.13 -16.76 -12.10
C MET A 463 9.67 -18.19 -12.07
N SER A 464 10.22 -18.63 -10.92
CA SER A 464 10.92 -19.91 -10.78
C SER A 464 10.18 -20.92 -9.90
N TYR A 465 9.27 -20.47 -9.04
CA TYR A 465 8.51 -21.34 -8.15
C TYR A 465 7.18 -21.73 -8.78
N ASP A 466 7.01 -23.02 -9.02
CA ASP A 466 5.80 -23.61 -9.56
C ASP A 466 4.91 -24.11 -8.42
N GLU A 467 3.82 -23.39 -8.20
CA GLU A 467 2.84 -23.65 -7.16
C GLU A 467 1.98 -24.88 -7.47
N GLU A 468 1.67 -25.09 -8.77
CA GLU A 468 0.90 -26.25 -9.23
C GLU A 468 1.70 -27.56 -9.08
N ALA A 469 2.99 -27.51 -9.40
CA ALA A 469 3.87 -28.67 -9.26
C ALA A 469 4.14 -29.06 -7.79
N THR A 470 4.19 -28.08 -6.87
CA THR A 470 4.50 -28.31 -5.46
C THR A 470 3.26 -28.54 -4.59
N GLY A 471 2.09 -28.07 -5.04
CA GLY A 471 0.85 -28.06 -4.25
C GLY A 471 0.90 -27.15 -3.02
N VAL A 472 1.91 -26.28 -2.94
CA VAL A 472 2.13 -25.38 -1.79
C VAL A 472 2.20 -23.94 -2.29
N GLU A 473 1.32 -23.09 -1.82
CA GLU A 473 1.40 -21.66 -2.04
C GLU A 473 2.49 -21.05 -1.16
N LEU A 474 3.62 -20.63 -1.75
CA LEU A 474 4.68 -19.95 -1.02
C LEU A 474 4.79 -18.48 -1.48
N TYR A 475 4.32 -17.59 -0.64
CA TYR A 475 4.45 -16.17 -0.89
C TYR A 475 5.92 -15.73 -0.97
N ASN A 476 6.26 -15.01 -2.03
CA ASN A 476 7.64 -14.59 -2.31
C ASN A 476 8.27 -13.70 -1.22
N LEU A 477 7.47 -12.88 -0.52
CA LEU A 477 7.96 -11.91 0.44
C LEU A 477 8.67 -12.53 1.66
N PRO A 478 8.08 -13.46 2.45
CA PRO A 478 8.77 -14.07 3.58
C PRO A 478 10.07 -14.75 3.18
N VAL A 479 10.08 -15.44 2.04
CA VAL A 479 11.26 -16.13 1.52
C VAL A 479 12.36 -15.15 1.17
N ALA A 480 12.05 -14.12 0.39
CA ALA A 480 12.98 -13.09 -0.03
C ALA A 480 13.50 -12.24 1.15
N PHE A 481 12.60 -11.95 2.13
CA PHE A 481 12.96 -11.21 3.34
C PHE A 481 13.99 -11.98 4.20
N VAL A 482 13.73 -13.26 4.46
CA VAL A 482 14.66 -14.10 5.23
C VAL A 482 15.97 -14.28 4.49
N ALA A 483 15.96 -14.54 3.18
CA ALA A 483 17.15 -14.64 2.38
C ALA A 483 17.99 -13.34 2.43
N ALA A 484 17.36 -12.18 2.26
CA ALA A 484 18.02 -10.88 2.34
C ALA A 484 18.63 -10.61 3.72
N LEU A 485 17.92 -10.99 4.79
CA LEU A 485 18.38 -10.88 6.17
C LEU A 485 19.63 -11.73 6.40
N VAL A 486 19.55 -13.02 6.04
CA VAL A 486 20.66 -13.99 6.21
C VAL A 486 21.88 -13.56 5.42
N VAL A 487 21.72 -13.20 4.15
CA VAL A 487 22.82 -12.77 3.29
C VAL A 487 23.47 -11.49 3.83
N ASN A 488 22.67 -10.50 4.25
CA ASN A 488 23.24 -9.30 4.87
C ASN A 488 24.07 -9.63 6.11
N VAL A 489 23.55 -10.48 7.01
CA VAL A 489 24.27 -10.88 8.24
C VAL A 489 25.57 -11.60 7.91
N LEU A 490 25.53 -12.61 7.03
CA LEU A 490 26.71 -13.39 6.65
C LEU A 490 27.80 -12.52 5.99
N VAL A 491 27.43 -11.68 5.04
CA VAL A 491 28.36 -10.77 4.37
C VAL A 491 28.91 -9.73 5.36
N SER A 492 28.07 -9.20 6.26
CA SER A 492 28.54 -8.26 7.28
C SER A 492 29.54 -8.90 8.24
N LEU A 493 29.31 -10.14 8.69
CA LEU A 493 30.25 -10.86 9.54
C LEU A 493 31.60 -11.12 8.82
N ALA A 494 31.55 -11.44 7.52
CA ALA A 494 32.75 -11.69 6.73
C ALA A 494 33.56 -10.40 6.45
N THR A 495 32.89 -9.26 6.30
CA THR A 495 33.53 -7.99 5.91
C THR A 495 33.88 -7.07 7.08
N ARG A 496 33.33 -7.33 8.27
CA ARG A 496 33.53 -6.49 9.47
C ARG A 496 35.00 -6.29 9.89
N ARG A 497 35.86 -7.28 9.60
CA ARG A 497 37.29 -7.21 9.93
C ARG A 497 38.07 -6.20 9.06
N ASN A 498 37.54 -5.79 7.93
CA ASN A 498 38.17 -4.91 6.97
C ASN A 498 37.76 -3.43 7.14
N GLU A 499 36.75 -3.15 7.98
CA GLU A 499 36.24 -1.78 8.22
C GLU A 499 36.62 -1.26 9.64
N ALA A 500 37.29 -2.06 10.46
CA ALA A 500 37.85 -1.70 11.77
C ALA A 500 39.33 -1.33 11.64
#